data_8c59bbe0554b60a014d5ec006c46b120
#
_entry.id   8c59bbe0554b60a014d5ec006c46b120
#
_cell.length_a   1.000
_cell.length_b   1.000
_cell.length_c   1.000
_cell.angle_alpha   90.00
_cell.angle_beta   90.00
_cell.angle_gamma   90.00
#
_symmetry.space_group_name_H-M   'P 1'
#
loop_
_entity.id
_entity.type
_entity.pdbx_description
1 polymer ?
#
loop_
_entity_poly.entity_id
_entity_poly.type
_entity_poly.pdbx_seq_one_letter_code
_entity_poly.pdbx_strand_id
1 'polypeptide(L)'
;MDNSQALLQLLDDALNLGGRALQFDRSKRLLGALPEMDSMAVVSVISALEETWGLTIDDSEISADVFATVGSLQDFVEQKQAQYAPSQVAC
;
A
#
# COMPACT_ATOMS: atom_id res chain seq x y z
N MET A 1 -0.89 16.51 -4.39
CA MET A 1 -0.89 15.75 -3.15
C MET A 1 -0.20 14.43 -3.35
N ASP A 2 0.68 14.10 -2.47
CA ASP A 2 1.56 12.97 -2.65
C ASP A 2 1.01 11.73 -1.97
N ASN A 3 0.68 10.71 -2.76
CA ASN A 3 0.18 9.46 -2.21
C ASN A 3 1.23 8.70 -1.40
N SER A 4 2.50 8.97 -1.64
CA SER A 4 3.52 8.23 -0.92
C SER A 4 3.52 8.56 0.56
N GLN A 5 3.28 9.81 0.93
CA GLN A 5 3.19 10.17 2.33
C GLN A 5 2.03 9.42 3.01
N ALA A 6 0.87 9.43 2.36
CA ALA A 6 -0.30 8.73 2.90
C ALA A 6 -0.06 7.24 3.00
N LEU A 7 0.61 6.67 1.99
CA LEU A 7 0.91 5.25 2.00
C LEU A 7 1.87 4.88 3.13
N LEU A 8 2.90 5.70 3.33
CA LEU A 8 3.85 5.45 4.41
C LEU A 8 3.16 5.51 5.77
N GLN A 9 2.27 6.48 5.94
CA GLN A 9 1.51 6.59 7.17
C GLN A 9 0.63 5.36 7.38
N LEU A 10 0.01 4.88 6.32
CA LEU A 10 -0.82 3.70 6.39
C LEU A 10 0.00 2.46 6.77
N LEU A 11 1.16 2.31 6.17
CA LEU A 11 2.04 1.20 6.50
C LEU A 11 2.48 1.27 7.95
N ASP A 12 2.81 2.45 8.41
CA ASP A 12 3.23 2.64 9.78
C ASP A 12 2.14 2.22 10.76
N ASP A 13 0.92 2.63 10.48
CA ASP A 13 -0.22 2.29 11.34
C ASP A 13 -0.55 0.81 11.27
N ALA A 14 -0.57 0.25 10.07
CA ALA A 14 -0.96 -1.14 9.89
C ALA A 14 0.06 -2.10 10.48
N LEU A 15 1.33 -1.75 10.39
CA LEU A 15 2.41 -2.62 10.85
C LEU A 15 2.94 -2.22 12.22
N ASN A 16 2.41 -1.15 12.80
CA ASN A 16 2.82 -0.71 14.13
C ASN A 16 4.30 -0.39 14.19
N LEU A 17 4.75 0.41 13.24
CA LEU A 17 6.19 0.66 13.12
C LEU A 17 6.69 1.83 13.96
N GLY A 18 5.79 2.57 14.60
CA GLY A 18 6.19 3.65 15.50
C GLY A 18 6.87 4.81 14.81
N GLY A 19 6.49 5.11 13.59
CA GLY A 19 7.03 6.23 12.84
C GLY A 19 8.15 5.84 11.88
N ARG A 20 8.63 4.60 11.94
CA ARG A 20 9.74 4.18 11.09
C ARG A 20 9.39 4.21 9.61
N ALA A 21 8.13 3.91 9.29
CA ALA A 21 7.73 3.84 7.89
C ALA A 21 7.79 5.19 7.21
N LEU A 22 7.68 6.26 7.98
CA LEU A 22 7.70 7.60 7.40
C LEU A 22 9.06 7.97 6.80
N GLN A 23 10.08 7.19 7.12
CA GLN A 23 11.43 7.40 6.60
C GLN A 23 11.76 6.49 5.42
N PHE A 24 10.84 5.62 5.05
CA PHE A 24 11.07 4.70 3.94
C PHE A 24 11.03 5.47 2.62
N ASP A 25 11.86 5.04 1.67
CA ASP A 25 11.78 5.55 0.30
C ASP A 25 11.19 4.47 -0.60
N ARG A 26 11.09 4.76 -1.88
CA ARG A 26 10.49 3.84 -2.82
C ARG A 26 11.27 2.53 -2.96
N SER A 27 12.55 2.56 -2.70
CA SER A 27 13.38 1.38 -2.84
C SER A 27 13.36 0.49 -1.59
N LYS A 28 12.71 0.93 -0.52
CA LYS A 28 12.65 0.15 0.71
C LYS A 28 11.93 -1.16 0.47
N ARG A 29 12.59 -2.25 0.77
CA ARG A 29 12.01 -3.57 0.63
C ARG A 29 11.09 -3.86 1.80
N LEU A 30 9.95 -4.43 1.50
CA LEU A 30 8.94 -4.73 2.51
C LEU A 30 8.90 -6.22 2.80
N LEU A 31 8.37 -6.98 1.86
CA LEU A 31 8.20 -8.42 2.06
C LEU A 31 9.58 -9.08 2.09
N GLY A 32 9.83 -9.81 3.16
CA GLY A 32 11.11 -10.49 3.33
C GLY A 32 12.19 -9.66 3.98
N ALA A 33 12.00 -8.34 4.05
CA ALA A 33 12.98 -7.45 4.68
C ALA A 33 12.51 -6.96 6.04
N LEU A 34 11.20 -6.74 6.18
CA LEU A 34 10.62 -6.31 7.45
C LEU A 34 10.07 -7.52 8.19
N PRO A 35 10.53 -7.77 9.41
CA PRO A 35 9.97 -8.88 10.19
C PRO A 35 8.48 -8.72 10.44
N GLU A 36 8.01 -7.48 10.48
CA GLU A 36 6.60 -7.20 10.69
C GLU A 36 5.74 -7.53 9.49
N MET A 37 6.34 -7.71 8.33
CA MET A 37 5.60 -7.92 7.08
C MET A 37 5.44 -9.41 6.81
N ASP A 38 4.53 -10.04 7.53
CA ASP A 38 4.19 -11.45 7.33
C ASP A 38 2.83 -11.53 6.63
N SER A 39 2.30 -12.75 6.47
CA SER A 39 1.04 -12.92 5.75
C SER A 39 -0.12 -12.22 6.43
N MET A 40 -0.12 -12.18 7.76
CA MET A 40 -1.17 -11.46 8.47
C MET A 40 -1.05 -9.97 8.26
N ALA A 41 0.18 -9.48 8.25
CA ALA A 41 0.41 -8.06 8.00
C ALA A 41 -0.03 -7.67 6.60
N VAL A 42 0.19 -8.52 5.62
CA VAL A 42 -0.26 -8.27 4.26
C VAL A 42 -1.77 -8.07 4.25
N VAL A 43 -2.51 -8.93 4.94
CA VAL A 43 -3.96 -8.81 5.02
C VAL A 43 -4.35 -7.48 5.67
N SER A 44 -3.66 -7.12 6.75
CA SER A 44 -3.95 -5.87 7.44
C SER A 44 -3.70 -4.66 6.53
N VAL A 45 -2.61 -4.69 5.80
CA VAL A 45 -2.29 -3.58 4.87
C VAL A 45 -3.35 -3.49 3.78
N ILE A 46 -3.76 -4.62 3.22
CA ILE A 46 -4.76 -4.61 2.18
C ILE A 46 -6.08 -4.04 2.68
N SER A 47 -6.51 -4.46 3.87
CA SER A 47 -7.73 -3.92 4.46
C SER A 47 -7.62 -2.42 4.67
N ALA A 48 -6.47 -1.96 5.15
CA ALA A 48 -6.26 -0.54 5.36
C ALA A 48 -6.29 0.24 4.04
N LEU A 49 -5.71 -0.33 2.99
CA LEU A 49 -5.73 0.30 1.68
C LEU A 49 -7.17 0.45 1.17
N GLU A 50 -7.95 -0.62 1.32
CA GLU A 50 -9.34 -0.59 0.88
C GLU A 50 -10.15 0.46 1.63
N GLU A 51 -9.93 0.55 2.93
CA GLU A 51 -10.67 1.50 3.76
C GLU A 51 -10.23 2.94 3.50
N THR A 52 -8.95 3.14 3.36
CA THR A 52 -8.42 4.50 3.24
C THR A 52 -8.80 5.12 1.91
N TRP A 53 -8.74 4.36 0.84
CA TRP A 53 -8.98 4.89 -0.50
C TRP A 53 -10.25 4.37 -1.16
N GLY A 54 -11.03 3.56 -0.44
CA GLY A 54 -12.27 3.04 -1.01
C GLY A 54 -12.04 2.10 -2.17
N LEU A 55 -10.97 1.32 -2.11
CA LEU A 55 -10.63 0.39 -3.17
C LEU A 55 -11.19 -0.99 -2.89
N THR A 56 -11.30 -1.79 -3.94
CA THR A 56 -11.59 -3.22 -3.81
C THR A 56 -10.43 -3.98 -4.41
N ILE A 57 -9.80 -4.82 -3.61
CA ILE A 57 -8.61 -5.55 -4.03
C ILE A 57 -8.91 -7.04 -3.96
N ASP A 58 -8.83 -7.70 -5.11
CA ASP A 58 -9.05 -9.15 -5.19
C ASP A 58 -7.80 -9.90 -4.80
N ASP A 59 -8.00 -11.10 -4.24
CA ASP A 59 -6.88 -11.97 -3.91
C ASP A 59 -5.98 -12.22 -5.11
N SER A 60 -6.57 -12.31 -6.30
CA SER A 60 -5.79 -12.57 -7.50
C SER A 60 -4.85 -11.43 -7.87
N GLU A 61 -5.10 -10.24 -7.34
CA GLU A 61 -4.25 -9.09 -7.60
C GLU A 61 -3.09 -9.01 -6.63
N ILE A 62 -3.12 -9.79 -5.57
CA ILE A 62 -2.11 -9.74 -4.52
C ILE A 62 -0.98 -10.69 -4.87
N SER A 63 0.23 -10.16 -4.93
CA SER A 63 1.39 -10.99 -5.22
C SER A 63 2.58 -10.45 -4.44
N ALA A 64 3.62 -11.27 -4.38
CA ALA A 64 4.85 -10.86 -3.72
C ALA A 64 5.44 -9.62 -4.39
N ASP A 65 5.25 -9.48 -5.69
CA ASP A 65 5.77 -8.34 -6.43
C ASP A 65 5.15 -7.03 -5.96
N VAL A 66 3.85 -7.05 -5.64
CA VAL A 66 3.16 -5.85 -5.17
C VAL A 66 3.79 -5.36 -3.87
N PHE A 67 4.13 -6.29 -2.99
CA PHE A 67 4.65 -5.95 -1.67
C PHE A 67 6.16 -6.04 -1.59
N ALA A 68 6.84 -6.12 -2.73
CA ALA A 68 8.29 -6.23 -2.73
C ALA A 68 8.95 -4.98 -2.17
N THR A 69 8.49 -3.81 -2.60
CA THR A 69 9.03 -2.53 -2.14
C THR A 69 7.91 -1.53 -1.93
N VAL A 70 8.26 -0.43 -1.28
CA VAL A 70 7.31 0.68 -1.13
C VAL A 70 6.87 1.17 -2.51
N GLY A 71 7.81 1.29 -3.44
CA GLY A 71 7.49 1.76 -4.78
C GLY A 71 6.52 0.87 -5.51
N SER A 72 6.71 -0.45 -5.42
CA SER A 72 5.81 -1.37 -6.11
C SER A 72 4.41 -1.31 -5.50
N LEU A 73 4.33 -1.17 -4.19
CA LEU A 73 3.04 -1.04 -3.53
C LEU A 73 2.36 0.28 -3.90
N GLN A 74 3.14 1.34 -3.94
CA GLN A 74 2.61 2.65 -4.32
C GLN A 74 2.07 2.63 -5.75
N ASP A 75 2.81 2.01 -6.66
CA ASP A 75 2.37 1.90 -8.04
C ASP A 75 1.07 1.12 -8.14
N PHE A 76 0.96 0.04 -7.38
CA PHE A 76 -0.25 -0.76 -7.35
C PHE A 76 -1.45 0.08 -6.87
N VAL A 77 -1.25 0.82 -5.78
CA VAL A 77 -2.31 1.67 -5.24
C VAL A 77 -2.74 2.72 -6.26
N GLU A 78 -1.78 3.34 -6.92
CA GLU A 78 -2.09 4.35 -7.91
C GLU A 78 -2.85 3.77 -9.10
N GLN A 79 -2.51 2.56 -9.51
CA GLN A 79 -3.24 1.87 -10.54
C GLN A 79 -4.68 1.62 -10.14
N LYS A 80 -4.87 1.17 -8.91
CA LYS A 80 -6.23 0.90 -8.42
C LYS A 80 -7.02 2.19 -8.33
N GLN A 81 -6.39 3.26 -7.87
CA GLN A 81 -7.07 4.55 -7.81
C GLN A 81 -7.49 5.02 -9.19
N ALA A 82 -6.65 4.80 -10.18
CA ALA A 82 -6.97 5.18 -11.54
C ALA A 82 -8.19 4.41 -12.06
N GLN A 83 -8.36 3.17 -11.64
CA GLN A 83 -9.51 2.37 -12.04
C GLN A 83 -10.81 2.87 -11.43
N TYR A 84 -10.74 3.44 -10.22
CA TYR A 84 -11.93 3.90 -9.52
C TYR A 84 -12.16 5.39 -9.65
N ALA A 85 -11.17 6.11 -10.13
CA ALA A 85 -11.25 7.54 -10.29
C ALA A 85 -11.85 8.02 -11.59
N PRO A 86 -12.03 7.20 -12.60
CA PRO A 86 -12.46 7.69 -13.90
C PRO A 86 -13.80 8.41 -13.87
N SER A 87 -14.56 8.15 -12.87
CA SER A 87 -15.86 8.82 -12.78
C SER A 87 -15.71 10.32 -12.71
N GLN A 88 -14.63 10.78 -12.13
CA GLN A 88 -14.45 12.20 -12.08
C GLN A 88 -14.10 12.77 -13.40
N VAL A 89 -13.46 11.98 -14.19
CA VAL A 89 -13.05 12.44 -15.49
C VAL A 89 -14.22 12.73 -16.35
N ALA A 90 -15.28 12.05 -16.09
CA ALA A 90 -16.50 12.25 -16.86
C ALA A 90 -17.02 13.67 -16.77
N CYS A 91 -16.56 14.40 -15.86
CA CYS A 91 -17.00 15.76 -15.76
C CYS A 91 -16.52 16.58 -16.90
#